data_498651a88ca6b357e4c386e4d63d45ba
#
_entry.id   498651a88ca6b357e4c386e4d63d45ba
#
_cell.length_a   1.000
_cell.length_b   1.000
_cell.length_c   1.000
_cell.angle_alpha   90.00
_cell.angle_beta   90.00
_cell.angle_gamma   90.00
#
_symmetry.space_group_name_H-M   'P 1'
#
loop_
_entity.id
_entity.type
_entity.pdbx_description
1 polymer ?
#
loop_
_entity_poly.entity_id
_entity_poly.type
_entity_poly.pdbx_seq_one_letter_code
_entity_poly.pdbx_strand_id
1 'polypeptide(L)'
;MNRCKNISGIESTMRHRDSIPASDGVDRMRLGILSDIHGNRHALEAVLIELEARGIDRLICLGDVVGYGPEPEACLDLMLQRNAVMILGNHEEAVLHPEIASGFRDAAREAIAWTRRRLRRDRPDLMEYLASLPGMAYLGAAVMCVHDSPAPSGARYLVTGRDAVNAFAGVDVPVCLVGHTHLPTAFRYIEPGPGEDVGRIHVEARGSLRRIQVDASQRWIINPGSVGQPRDGDPRASYATLDLADGVIEWERVAYDISAAQRHAIEAGLPVRSAERLAVGA
;
A
#
# COMPACT_ATOMS: atom_id res chain seq x y z
N MET A 1 -15.50 29.04 38.34
CA MET A 1 -16.51 28.64 37.35
C MET A 1 -15.83 28.63 35.96
N ASN A 2 -15.16 27.57 35.62
CA ASN A 2 -14.50 27.42 34.32
C ASN A 2 -15.29 26.42 33.49
N ARG A 3 -15.84 26.91 32.36
CA ARG A 3 -16.51 26.08 31.37
C ARG A 3 -15.46 25.41 30.48
N CYS A 4 -15.30 24.12 30.61
CA CYS A 4 -14.68 23.29 29.60
C CYS A 4 -15.57 23.29 28.35
N LYS A 5 -15.05 23.82 27.23
CA LYS A 5 -15.68 23.66 25.92
C LYS A 5 -15.36 22.26 25.40
N ASN A 6 -16.41 21.47 25.26
CA ASN A 6 -16.44 20.20 24.52
C ASN A 6 -15.96 20.40 23.08
N ILE A 7 -14.93 19.66 22.71
CA ILE A 7 -14.56 19.43 21.31
C ILE A 7 -15.20 18.08 20.93
N SER A 8 -16.50 18.11 20.69
CA SER A 8 -17.25 17.03 20.05
C SER A 8 -17.60 17.52 18.62
N GLY A 9 -16.90 17.03 17.62
CA GLY A 9 -17.20 17.43 16.24
C GLY A 9 -16.24 16.82 15.22
N ILE A 10 -15.87 15.56 15.37
CA ILE A 10 -15.37 14.74 14.25
C ILE A 10 -16.19 13.44 14.30
N GLU A 11 -17.48 13.55 14.04
CA GLU A 11 -18.25 12.41 13.55
C GLU A 11 -17.94 12.29 12.06
N SER A 12 -17.05 11.35 11.78
CA SER A 12 -16.71 10.81 10.50
C SER A 12 -17.95 10.57 9.64
N THR A 13 -18.03 11.21 8.52
CA THR A 13 -18.83 10.81 7.38
C THR A 13 -18.26 9.53 6.77
N MET A 14 -18.46 8.40 7.45
CA MET A 14 -18.41 7.08 6.84
C MET A 14 -19.64 6.91 5.95
N ARG A 15 -19.63 7.45 4.74
CA ARG A 15 -20.55 7.03 3.66
C ARG A 15 -19.98 7.49 2.31
N HIS A 16 -19.16 6.60 1.71
CA HIS A 16 -19.34 6.20 0.32
C HIS A 16 -18.53 4.92 0.14
N ARG A 17 -19.21 3.79 0.00
CA ARG A 17 -18.64 2.60 -0.61
C ARG A 17 -18.49 2.97 -2.10
N ASP A 18 -17.38 3.54 -2.47
CA ASP A 18 -16.95 3.62 -3.85
C ASP A 18 -16.53 2.22 -4.28
N SER A 19 -17.54 1.35 -4.41
CA SER A 19 -17.36 0.06 -5.04
C SER A 19 -17.11 0.31 -6.51
N ILE A 20 -15.98 -0.14 -7.02
CA ILE A 20 -15.82 -0.36 -8.45
C ILE A 20 -16.96 -1.30 -8.81
N PRO A 21 -17.84 -0.92 -9.79
CA PRO A 21 -19.01 -1.73 -10.09
C PRO A 21 -18.57 -3.17 -10.29
N ALA A 22 -19.30 -4.10 -9.67
CA ALA A 22 -19.20 -5.52 -9.99
C ALA A 22 -19.61 -5.68 -11.45
N SER A 23 -18.68 -5.43 -12.37
CA SER A 23 -18.85 -5.84 -13.75
C SER A 23 -18.72 -7.35 -13.78
N ASP A 24 -19.62 -8.01 -14.46
CA ASP A 24 -19.57 -9.46 -14.72
C ASP A 24 -18.17 -9.85 -15.18
N GLY A 25 -17.38 -10.48 -14.29
CA GLY A 25 -16.01 -10.88 -14.60
C GLY A 25 -14.93 -10.56 -13.57
N VAL A 26 -15.19 -9.79 -12.51
CA VAL A 26 -14.17 -9.51 -11.44
C VAL A 26 -13.63 -10.81 -10.87
N ASP A 27 -14.45 -11.83 -10.68
CA ASP A 27 -14.07 -13.13 -10.10
C ASP A 27 -13.10 -13.95 -10.97
N ARG A 28 -12.74 -13.47 -12.17
CA ARG A 28 -11.80 -14.13 -13.10
C ARG A 28 -10.59 -13.27 -13.44
N MET A 29 -10.41 -12.15 -12.75
CA MET A 29 -9.32 -11.23 -13.05
C MET A 29 -8.02 -11.67 -12.37
N ARG A 30 -6.92 -11.45 -13.08
CA ARG A 30 -5.57 -11.46 -12.53
C ARG A 30 -5.17 -10.04 -12.18
N LEU A 31 -4.98 -9.78 -10.89
CA LEU A 31 -4.62 -8.48 -10.35
C LEU A 31 -3.11 -8.36 -10.16
N GLY A 32 -2.52 -7.23 -10.57
CA GLY A 32 -1.17 -6.83 -10.16
C GLY A 32 -1.28 -5.89 -8.95
N ILE A 33 -0.63 -6.22 -7.85
CA ILE A 33 -0.75 -5.52 -6.57
C ILE A 33 0.56 -4.83 -6.24
N LEU A 34 0.53 -3.52 -6.19
CA LEU A 34 1.66 -2.63 -5.90
C LEU A 34 1.38 -1.85 -4.62
N SER A 35 2.43 -1.50 -3.89
CA SER A 35 2.38 -0.61 -2.73
C SER A 35 3.71 0.10 -2.53
N ASP A 36 3.68 1.23 -1.84
CA ASP A 36 4.89 1.89 -1.31
C ASP A 36 5.94 2.13 -2.42
N ILE A 37 5.51 2.79 -3.51
CA ILE A 37 6.35 3.11 -4.68
C ILE A 37 7.35 4.22 -4.36
N HIS A 38 6.91 5.18 -3.55
CA HIS A 38 7.76 6.23 -2.98
C HIS A 38 8.60 6.99 -4.01
N GLY A 39 8.01 7.40 -5.13
CA GLY A 39 8.72 8.19 -6.14
C GLY A 39 9.95 7.49 -6.75
N ASN A 40 10.08 6.18 -6.61
CA ASN A 40 11.14 5.36 -7.19
C ASN A 40 10.71 4.86 -8.56
N ARG A 41 10.86 5.72 -9.57
CA ARG A 41 10.48 5.41 -10.95
C ARG A 41 11.23 4.20 -11.50
N HIS A 42 12.53 4.06 -11.20
CA HIS A 42 13.34 2.93 -11.69
C HIS A 42 12.78 1.58 -11.25
N ALA A 43 12.37 1.48 -9.97
CA ALA A 43 11.75 0.28 -9.45
C ALA A 43 10.37 0.04 -10.06
N LEU A 44 9.56 1.10 -10.17
CA LEU A 44 8.22 1.01 -10.74
C LEU A 44 8.24 0.55 -12.20
N GLU A 45 9.09 1.14 -13.04
CA GLU A 45 9.22 0.76 -14.46
C GLU A 45 9.60 -0.72 -14.60
N ALA A 46 10.56 -1.19 -13.80
CA ALA A 46 10.95 -2.61 -13.80
C ALA A 46 9.79 -3.54 -13.44
N VAL A 47 9.01 -3.19 -12.42
CA VAL A 47 7.82 -3.98 -12.01
C VAL A 47 6.73 -3.95 -13.09
N LEU A 48 6.50 -2.81 -13.71
CA LEU A 48 5.47 -2.69 -14.75
C LEU A 48 5.78 -3.55 -15.98
N ILE A 49 7.05 -3.66 -16.38
CA ILE A 49 7.48 -4.56 -17.47
C ILE A 49 7.15 -6.02 -17.14
N GLU A 50 7.44 -6.46 -15.92
CA GLU A 50 7.14 -7.84 -15.47
C GLU A 50 5.63 -8.10 -15.44
N LEU A 51 4.84 -7.14 -14.96
CA LEU A 51 3.39 -7.28 -14.90
C LEU A 51 2.74 -7.32 -16.30
N GLU A 52 3.23 -6.54 -17.25
CA GLU A 52 2.79 -6.59 -18.64
C GLU A 52 3.07 -7.97 -19.26
N ALA A 53 4.26 -8.54 -19.00
CA ALA A 53 4.62 -9.88 -19.49
C ALA A 53 3.75 -11.00 -18.88
N ARG A 54 3.18 -10.77 -17.68
CA ARG A 54 2.30 -11.73 -17.00
C ARG A 54 0.84 -11.66 -17.40
N GLY A 55 0.45 -10.69 -18.24
CA GLY A 55 -0.93 -10.52 -18.71
C GLY A 55 -1.89 -10.20 -17.57
N ILE A 56 -1.57 -9.16 -16.80
CA ILE A 56 -2.41 -8.66 -15.70
C ILE A 56 -3.60 -7.90 -16.27
N ASP A 57 -4.81 -8.19 -15.79
CA ASP A 57 -6.03 -7.52 -16.22
C ASP A 57 -6.21 -6.15 -15.59
N ARG A 58 -5.75 -5.99 -14.31
CA ARG A 58 -5.90 -4.74 -13.57
C ARG A 58 -4.78 -4.52 -12.57
N LEU A 59 -4.32 -3.26 -12.49
CA LEU A 59 -3.36 -2.82 -11.49
C LEU A 59 -4.07 -2.21 -10.28
N ILE A 60 -3.60 -2.58 -9.10
CA ILE A 60 -4.02 -2.06 -7.80
C ILE A 60 -2.80 -1.45 -7.15
N CYS A 61 -2.90 -0.19 -6.73
CA CYS A 61 -1.87 0.48 -5.95
C CYS A 61 -2.42 0.85 -4.57
N LEU A 62 -1.83 0.30 -3.54
CA LEU A 62 -2.28 0.43 -2.17
C LEU A 62 -1.79 1.73 -1.48
N GLY A 63 -1.42 2.75 -2.26
CA GLY A 63 -0.95 4.03 -1.74
C GLY A 63 0.57 4.14 -1.61
N ASP A 64 1.02 5.26 -1.08
CA ASP A 64 2.42 5.66 -0.95
C ASP A 64 3.17 5.62 -2.29
N VAL A 65 2.53 6.18 -3.32
CA VAL A 65 3.17 6.40 -4.63
C VAL A 65 4.23 7.48 -4.53
N VAL A 66 4.01 8.46 -3.65
CA VAL A 66 4.89 9.62 -3.45
C VAL A 66 5.71 9.52 -2.16
N GLY A 67 6.57 10.50 -1.93
CA GLY A 67 7.47 10.56 -0.76
C GLY A 67 8.76 9.76 -0.95
N TYR A 68 9.76 10.05 -0.13
CA TYR A 68 11.13 9.51 -0.15
C TYR A 68 11.90 9.70 -1.46
N GLY A 69 11.36 9.30 -2.60
CA GLY A 69 12.06 9.29 -3.87
C GLY A 69 11.84 10.54 -4.71
N PRO A 70 12.68 10.74 -5.77
CA PRO A 70 12.80 12.02 -6.47
C PRO A 70 11.80 12.22 -7.62
N GLU A 71 11.03 11.19 -8.01
CA GLU A 71 10.23 11.23 -9.24
C GLU A 71 8.72 10.96 -8.98
N PRO A 72 8.07 11.70 -8.03
CA PRO A 72 6.69 11.45 -7.68
C PRO A 72 5.74 11.67 -8.86
N GLU A 73 5.99 12.70 -9.71
CA GLU A 73 5.17 12.98 -10.87
C GLU A 73 5.18 11.83 -11.87
N ALA A 74 6.39 11.34 -12.20
CA ALA A 74 6.54 10.25 -13.15
C ALA A 74 5.87 8.97 -12.66
N CYS A 75 5.97 8.66 -11.36
CA CYS A 75 5.29 7.51 -10.78
C CYS A 75 3.77 7.64 -10.84
N LEU A 76 3.21 8.80 -10.52
CA LEU A 76 1.78 9.07 -10.64
C LEU A 76 1.30 8.97 -12.09
N ASP A 77 2.03 9.59 -13.04
CA ASP A 77 1.70 9.53 -14.47
C ASP A 77 1.72 8.09 -14.99
N LEU A 78 2.69 7.28 -14.59
CA LEU A 78 2.75 5.86 -14.95
C LEU A 78 1.55 5.06 -14.42
N MET A 79 1.10 5.34 -13.22
CA MET A 79 -0.09 4.68 -12.65
C MET A 79 -1.38 5.13 -13.35
N LEU A 80 -1.52 6.42 -13.63
CA LEU A 80 -2.65 6.99 -14.36
C LEU A 80 -2.77 6.44 -15.78
N GLN A 81 -1.66 6.38 -16.53
CA GLN A 81 -1.61 5.83 -17.90
C GLN A 81 -2.07 4.37 -17.97
N ARG A 82 -1.90 3.62 -16.89
CA ARG A 82 -2.33 2.21 -16.79
C ARG A 82 -3.70 2.04 -16.16
N ASN A 83 -4.44 3.12 -15.91
CA ASN A 83 -5.73 3.09 -15.24
C ASN A 83 -5.72 2.28 -13.94
N ALA A 84 -4.64 2.40 -13.17
CA ALA A 84 -4.51 1.71 -11.91
C ALA A 84 -5.58 2.17 -10.91
N VAL A 85 -6.16 1.23 -10.18
CA VAL A 85 -6.98 1.55 -9.01
C VAL A 85 -6.01 1.96 -7.90
N MET A 86 -6.13 3.19 -7.42
CA MET A 86 -5.27 3.72 -6.36
C MET A 86 -6.08 4.15 -5.14
N ILE A 87 -5.50 3.98 -3.99
CA ILE A 87 -5.99 4.51 -2.72
C ILE A 87 -4.94 5.44 -2.11
N LEU A 88 -5.36 6.29 -1.18
CA LEU A 88 -4.45 7.14 -0.41
C LEU A 88 -3.60 6.30 0.54
N GLY A 89 -2.29 6.57 0.54
CA GLY A 89 -1.40 6.18 1.62
C GLY A 89 -1.12 7.35 2.57
N ASN A 90 -0.41 7.09 3.64
CA ASN A 90 -0.11 8.12 4.63
C ASN A 90 0.87 9.19 4.10
N HIS A 91 1.66 8.89 3.07
CA HIS A 91 2.51 9.89 2.42
C HIS A 91 1.71 10.83 1.53
N GLU A 92 0.72 10.36 0.77
CA GLU A 92 -0.23 11.23 0.07
C GLU A 92 -0.99 12.11 1.04
N GLU A 93 -1.51 11.55 2.14
CA GLU A 93 -2.19 12.33 3.18
C GLU A 93 -1.29 13.44 3.74
N ALA A 94 -0.03 13.13 4.05
CA ALA A 94 0.91 14.11 4.58
C ALA A 94 1.37 15.16 3.53
N VAL A 95 1.37 14.81 2.23
CA VAL A 95 1.56 15.77 1.14
C VAL A 95 0.38 16.72 1.03
N LEU A 96 -0.84 16.25 1.19
CA LEU A 96 -2.06 17.06 1.18
C LEU A 96 -2.19 17.90 2.45
N HIS A 97 -1.92 17.30 3.61
CA HIS A 97 -2.12 17.81 4.96
C HIS A 97 -0.81 17.83 5.75
N PRO A 98 0.05 18.86 5.60
CA PRO A 98 1.42 18.86 6.14
C PRO A 98 1.48 18.79 7.68
N GLU A 99 0.42 19.08 8.38
CA GLU A 99 0.29 18.90 9.83
C GLU A 99 0.43 17.44 10.25
N ILE A 100 0.03 16.49 9.40
CA ILE A 100 0.15 15.04 9.63
C ILE A 100 1.63 14.63 9.64
N ALA A 101 2.47 15.31 8.85
CA ALA A 101 3.89 15.01 8.76
C ALA A 101 4.66 15.20 10.08
N SER A 102 4.08 15.90 11.06
CA SER A 102 4.69 16.06 12.39
C SER A 102 4.96 14.74 13.13
N GLY A 103 4.19 13.70 12.83
CA GLY A 103 4.38 12.35 13.38
C GLY A 103 5.43 11.50 12.66
N PHE A 104 6.00 11.98 11.55
CA PHE A 104 6.97 11.24 10.77
C PHE A 104 8.40 11.45 11.27
N ARG A 105 9.30 10.50 10.96
CA ARG A 105 10.74 10.67 11.16
C ARG A 105 11.29 11.78 10.27
N ASP A 106 12.38 12.42 10.68
CA ASP A 106 12.93 13.61 10.02
C ASP A 106 13.11 13.44 8.51
N ALA A 107 13.79 12.36 8.08
CA ALA A 107 14.02 12.12 6.66
C ALA A 107 12.71 11.95 5.84
N ALA A 108 11.68 11.32 6.42
CA ALA A 108 10.37 11.21 5.78
C ALA A 108 9.67 12.57 5.71
N ARG A 109 9.72 13.36 6.79
CA ARG A 109 9.15 14.70 6.86
C ARG A 109 9.78 15.65 5.84
N GLU A 110 11.11 15.61 5.71
CA GLU A 110 11.83 16.40 4.71
C GLU A 110 11.45 16.02 3.28
N ALA A 111 11.39 14.71 2.98
CA ALA A 111 10.99 14.20 1.67
C ALA A 111 9.52 14.56 1.34
N ILE A 112 8.59 14.45 2.30
CA ILE A 112 7.20 14.87 2.13
C ILE A 112 7.11 16.38 1.83
N ALA A 113 7.83 17.21 2.58
CA ALA A 113 7.86 18.65 2.35
C ALA A 113 8.44 19.00 0.97
N TRP A 114 9.48 18.27 0.53
CA TRP A 114 10.06 18.41 -0.81
C TRP A 114 9.04 18.02 -1.90
N THR A 115 8.43 16.84 -1.78
CA THR A 115 7.39 16.34 -2.71
C THR A 115 6.23 17.33 -2.83
N ARG A 116 5.71 17.81 -1.70
CA ARG A 116 4.63 18.79 -1.68
C ARG A 116 5.00 20.08 -2.42
N ARG A 117 6.18 20.65 -2.16
CA ARG A 117 6.63 21.87 -2.86
C ARG A 117 6.72 21.64 -4.36
N ARG A 118 7.26 20.51 -4.77
CA ARG A 118 7.44 20.13 -6.16
C ARG A 118 6.11 19.95 -6.88
N LEU A 119 5.21 19.12 -6.36
CA LEU A 119 3.90 18.88 -6.96
C LEU A 119 3.06 20.17 -7.03
N ARG A 120 3.04 20.98 -5.98
CA ARG A 120 2.30 22.24 -5.99
C ARG A 120 2.80 23.25 -7.02
N ARG A 121 4.09 23.26 -7.27
CA ARG A 121 4.72 24.17 -8.23
C ARG A 121 4.55 23.68 -9.68
N ASP A 122 4.81 22.42 -9.92
CA ASP A 122 5.02 21.87 -11.27
C ASP A 122 3.79 21.09 -11.78
N ARG A 123 3.02 20.49 -10.89
CA ARG A 123 1.91 19.58 -11.22
C ARG A 123 0.73 19.74 -10.23
N PRO A 124 0.08 20.91 -10.20
CA PRO A 124 -1.09 21.14 -9.35
C PRO A 124 -2.25 20.19 -9.69
N ASP A 125 -2.37 19.73 -10.94
CA ASP A 125 -3.30 18.71 -11.39
C ASP A 125 -3.15 17.39 -10.62
N LEU A 126 -1.92 16.95 -10.35
CA LEU A 126 -1.68 15.76 -9.54
C LEU A 126 -2.01 15.97 -8.06
N MET A 127 -1.87 17.18 -7.53
CA MET A 127 -2.35 17.50 -6.17
C MET A 127 -3.87 17.36 -6.06
N GLU A 128 -4.62 17.83 -7.06
CA GLU A 128 -6.08 17.70 -7.12
C GLU A 128 -6.46 16.22 -7.27
N TYR A 129 -5.71 15.47 -8.10
CA TYR A 129 -5.92 14.03 -8.27
C TYR A 129 -5.70 13.28 -6.94
N LEU A 130 -4.60 13.51 -6.24
CA LEU A 130 -4.33 12.90 -4.94
C LEU A 130 -5.47 13.21 -3.94
N ALA A 131 -5.97 14.44 -3.92
CA ALA A 131 -7.08 14.82 -3.04
C ALA A 131 -8.41 14.11 -3.37
N SER A 132 -8.54 13.55 -4.57
CA SER A 132 -9.72 12.79 -5.02
C SER A 132 -9.65 11.29 -4.70
N LEU A 133 -8.48 10.78 -4.31
CA LEU A 133 -8.29 9.37 -4.03
C LEU A 133 -9.03 8.95 -2.75
N PRO A 134 -9.67 7.77 -2.74
CA PRO A 134 -10.28 7.22 -1.54
C PRO A 134 -9.23 6.66 -0.59
N GLY A 135 -9.48 6.67 0.72
CA GLY A 135 -8.65 5.99 1.71
C GLY A 135 -8.83 4.46 1.72
N MET A 136 -9.90 3.97 1.09
CA MET A 136 -10.27 2.56 1.02
C MET A 136 -11.02 2.29 -0.28
N ALA A 137 -10.84 1.10 -0.86
CA ALA A 137 -11.58 0.66 -2.05
C ALA A 137 -11.98 -0.81 -1.94
N TYR A 138 -13.05 -1.18 -2.66
CA TYR A 138 -13.49 -2.57 -2.80
C TYR A 138 -13.47 -2.98 -4.28
N LEU A 139 -13.01 -4.20 -4.56
CA LEU A 139 -13.09 -4.83 -5.87
C LEU A 139 -14.12 -5.97 -5.77
N GLY A 140 -15.33 -5.66 -6.19
CA GLY A 140 -16.46 -6.56 -6.00
C GLY A 140 -16.71 -6.90 -4.52
N ALA A 141 -17.13 -8.13 -4.26
CA ALA A 141 -17.37 -8.63 -2.90
C ALA A 141 -16.16 -9.39 -2.30
N ALA A 142 -15.06 -9.53 -3.07
CA ALA A 142 -13.97 -10.42 -2.69
C ALA A 142 -12.76 -9.70 -2.08
N VAL A 143 -12.49 -8.46 -2.50
CA VAL A 143 -11.24 -7.78 -2.15
C VAL A 143 -11.50 -6.38 -1.59
N MET A 144 -10.91 -6.10 -0.45
CA MET A 144 -10.82 -4.79 0.20
C MET A 144 -9.38 -4.28 0.11
N CYS A 145 -9.19 -3.00 -0.15
CA CYS A 145 -7.89 -2.34 -0.21
C CYS A 145 -7.85 -1.22 0.83
N VAL A 146 -6.85 -1.24 1.70
CA VAL A 146 -6.52 -0.13 2.61
C VAL A 146 -5.00 0.01 2.66
N HIS A 147 -4.48 1.20 2.97
CA HIS A 147 -3.03 1.37 2.97
C HIS A 147 -2.37 0.78 4.23
N ASP A 148 -2.84 1.14 5.41
CA ASP A 148 -2.20 0.76 6.68
C ASP A 148 -2.88 -0.46 7.33
N SER A 149 -3.90 -0.27 8.14
CA SER A 149 -4.60 -1.34 8.84
C SER A 149 -6.12 -1.16 8.72
N PRO A 150 -6.86 -2.23 8.43
CA PRO A 150 -8.32 -2.19 8.44
C PRO A 150 -8.90 -2.13 9.86
N ALA A 151 -8.07 -2.14 10.91
CA ALA A 151 -8.53 -2.10 12.29
C ALA A 151 -9.39 -0.86 12.57
N PRO A 152 -10.54 -0.99 13.25
CA PRO A 152 -11.39 0.15 13.61
C PRO A 152 -10.68 1.17 14.51
N SER A 153 -9.70 0.71 15.27
CA SER A 153 -8.83 1.53 16.12
C SER A 153 -7.52 0.80 16.42
N GLY A 154 -6.44 1.52 16.63
CA GLY A 154 -5.19 0.93 17.13
C GLY A 154 -4.01 1.02 16.17
N ALA A 155 -3.18 -0.02 16.16
CA ALA A 155 -1.89 -0.01 15.47
C ALA A 155 -2.06 0.08 13.95
N ARG A 156 -1.35 1.03 13.35
CA ARG A 156 -1.28 1.19 11.88
C ARG A 156 -0.36 0.15 11.23
N TYR A 157 0.60 -0.40 11.97
CA TYR A 157 1.58 -1.37 11.44
C TYR A 157 1.14 -2.79 11.71
N LEU A 158 0.97 -3.57 10.64
CA LEU A 158 0.65 -4.99 10.67
C LEU A 158 1.93 -5.81 10.49
N VAL A 159 2.63 -6.08 11.58
CA VAL A 159 3.92 -6.78 11.57
C VAL A 159 3.83 -8.16 12.22
N THR A 160 2.98 -8.32 13.22
CA THR A 160 2.85 -9.56 14.00
C THR A 160 1.43 -10.10 13.97
N GLY A 161 1.27 -11.39 14.31
CA GLY A 161 -0.06 -11.97 14.47
C GLY A 161 -0.93 -11.24 15.51
N ARG A 162 -0.30 -10.64 16.53
CA ARG A 162 -1.02 -9.82 17.52
C ARG A 162 -1.63 -8.56 16.89
N ASP A 163 -0.90 -7.91 15.99
CA ASP A 163 -1.39 -6.72 15.28
C ASP A 163 -2.58 -7.10 14.39
N ALA A 164 -2.53 -8.29 13.78
CA ALA A 164 -3.57 -8.79 12.90
C ALA A 164 -4.88 -9.15 13.64
N VAL A 165 -4.84 -9.48 14.93
CA VAL A 165 -6.09 -9.77 15.71
C VAL A 165 -7.09 -8.62 15.59
N ASN A 166 -6.66 -7.40 15.86
CA ASN A 166 -7.53 -6.23 15.79
C ASN A 166 -7.89 -5.86 14.35
N ALA A 167 -6.96 -6.10 13.41
CA ALA A 167 -7.16 -5.80 12.01
C ALA A 167 -8.30 -6.64 11.39
N PHE A 168 -8.40 -7.92 11.73
CA PHE A 168 -9.47 -8.78 11.24
C PHE A 168 -10.87 -8.37 11.69
N ALA A 169 -11.00 -7.58 12.75
CA ALA A 169 -12.30 -7.01 13.14
C ALA A 169 -12.86 -6.00 12.10
N GLY A 170 -11.99 -5.41 11.28
CA GLY A 170 -12.38 -4.51 10.19
C GLY A 170 -12.43 -5.16 8.81
N VAL A 171 -12.21 -6.48 8.70
CA VAL A 171 -12.22 -7.22 7.43
C VAL A 171 -13.54 -7.97 7.27
N ASP A 172 -14.35 -7.56 6.32
CA ASP A 172 -15.67 -8.11 6.02
C ASP A 172 -15.73 -8.89 4.68
N VAL A 173 -14.57 -9.10 4.04
CA VAL A 173 -14.41 -9.79 2.76
C VAL A 173 -13.32 -10.87 2.86
N PRO A 174 -13.25 -11.82 1.91
CA PRO A 174 -12.22 -12.88 1.93
C PRO A 174 -10.78 -12.34 1.92
N VAL A 175 -10.49 -11.29 1.17
CA VAL A 175 -9.13 -10.75 1.02
C VAL A 175 -9.07 -9.27 1.33
N CYS A 176 -8.23 -8.87 2.27
CA CYS A 176 -7.85 -7.48 2.51
C CYS A 176 -6.39 -7.26 2.09
N LEU A 177 -6.16 -6.33 1.17
CA LEU A 177 -4.84 -5.94 0.70
C LEU A 177 -4.37 -4.71 1.48
N VAL A 178 -3.13 -4.77 2.02
CA VAL A 178 -2.51 -3.71 2.81
C VAL A 178 -1.09 -3.41 2.35
N GLY A 179 -0.54 -2.23 2.66
CA GLY A 179 0.84 -1.81 2.39
C GLY A 179 1.57 -1.37 3.65
N HIS A 180 2.16 -0.16 3.61
CA HIS A 180 2.70 0.63 4.71
C HIS A 180 3.93 0.04 5.45
N THR A 181 3.96 -1.26 5.71
CA THR A 181 5.09 -1.89 6.42
C THR A 181 6.30 -2.13 5.52
N HIS A 182 6.11 -2.17 4.22
CA HIS A 182 7.07 -2.57 3.19
C HIS A 182 7.59 -4.01 3.33
N LEU A 183 6.84 -4.85 4.03
CA LEU A 183 7.19 -6.24 4.30
C LEU A 183 6.19 -7.17 3.63
N PRO A 184 6.60 -8.02 2.68
CA PRO A 184 5.73 -9.07 2.17
C PRO A 184 5.23 -9.96 3.30
N THR A 185 3.92 -10.01 3.48
CA THR A 185 3.33 -10.74 4.61
C THR A 185 1.91 -11.21 4.25
N ALA A 186 1.50 -12.35 4.77
CA ALA A 186 0.12 -12.79 4.77
C ALA A 186 -0.29 -13.25 6.16
N PHE A 187 -1.48 -12.82 6.58
CA PHE A 187 -2.13 -13.28 7.79
C PHE A 187 -3.42 -13.98 7.39
N ARG A 188 -3.67 -15.13 7.97
CA ARG A 188 -4.88 -15.92 7.78
C ARG A 188 -5.66 -16.01 9.08
N TYR A 189 -6.93 -15.63 9.05
CA TYR A 189 -7.84 -15.85 10.16
C TYR A 189 -8.57 -17.17 9.94
N ILE A 190 -8.48 -18.03 10.95
CA ILE A 190 -9.16 -19.31 10.99
C ILE A 190 -10.32 -19.15 11.98
N GLU A 191 -11.54 -19.31 11.49
CA GLU A 191 -12.74 -19.22 12.34
C GLU A 191 -12.69 -20.30 13.44
N PRO A 192 -13.25 -20.00 14.63
CA PRO A 192 -13.27 -20.97 15.71
C PRO A 192 -14.07 -22.22 15.31
N GLY A 193 -13.51 -23.38 15.62
CA GLY A 193 -14.19 -24.66 15.44
C GLY A 193 -15.30 -24.89 16.48
N PRO A 194 -16.08 -25.98 16.32
CA PRO A 194 -17.09 -26.34 17.30
C PRO A 194 -16.49 -26.49 18.71
N GLY A 195 -16.99 -25.67 19.66
CA GLY A 195 -16.51 -25.64 21.04
C GLY A 195 -15.29 -24.76 21.30
N GLU A 196 -14.84 -23.98 20.32
CA GLU A 196 -13.82 -22.95 20.49
C GLU A 196 -14.49 -21.57 20.55
N ASP A 197 -14.06 -20.72 21.48
CA ASP A 197 -14.63 -19.37 21.66
C ASP A 197 -13.88 -18.29 20.85
N VAL A 198 -12.68 -18.59 20.34
CA VAL A 198 -11.79 -17.62 19.68
C VAL A 198 -11.16 -18.20 18.43
N GLY A 199 -11.22 -17.45 17.34
CA GLY A 199 -10.51 -17.76 16.10
C GLY A 199 -8.99 -17.63 16.26
N ARG A 200 -8.24 -18.28 15.35
CA ARG A 200 -6.77 -18.30 15.36
C ARG A 200 -6.23 -17.49 14.19
N ILE A 201 -5.11 -16.80 14.44
CA ILE A 201 -4.37 -16.13 13.38
C ILE A 201 -3.11 -16.94 13.08
N HIS A 202 -2.99 -17.31 11.83
CA HIS A 202 -1.78 -17.90 11.29
C HIS A 202 -1.02 -16.86 10.47
N VAL A 203 0.28 -16.73 10.73
CA VAL A 203 1.16 -15.85 9.97
C VAL A 203 1.89 -16.73 8.95
N GLU A 204 1.50 -16.60 7.70
CA GLU A 204 2.26 -17.18 6.60
C GLU A 204 3.55 -16.37 6.42
N ALA A 205 4.63 -17.03 6.16
CA ALA A 205 6.01 -16.52 6.27
C ALA A 205 6.24 -15.06 5.85
N ARG A 206 7.24 -14.44 6.49
CA ARG A 206 7.76 -13.11 6.11
C ARG A 206 8.91 -13.28 5.12
N GLY A 207 8.99 -12.40 4.12
CA GLY A 207 10.18 -12.22 3.27
C GLY A 207 10.50 -13.37 2.30
N SER A 208 10.08 -14.59 2.56
CA SER A 208 10.28 -15.76 1.70
C SER A 208 9.00 -16.26 1.02
N LEU A 209 7.91 -15.51 1.15
CA LEU A 209 6.65 -15.84 0.49
C LEU A 209 6.82 -15.84 -1.03
N ARG A 210 6.40 -16.91 -1.68
CA ARG A 210 6.37 -17.00 -3.14
C ARG A 210 4.97 -17.26 -3.66
N ARG A 211 4.23 -18.17 -3.04
CA ARG A 211 2.90 -18.57 -3.49
C ARG A 211 2.06 -19.09 -2.34
N ILE A 212 0.80 -18.66 -2.28
CA ILE A 212 -0.21 -19.16 -1.34
C ILE A 212 -1.50 -19.42 -2.10
N GLN A 213 -2.20 -20.50 -1.73
CA GLN A 213 -3.58 -20.73 -2.09
C GLN A 213 -4.48 -19.99 -1.09
N VAL A 214 -5.21 -19.01 -1.57
CA VAL A 214 -6.20 -18.27 -0.80
C VAL A 214 -7.50 -19.08 -0.80
N ASP A 215 -7.91 -19.52 0.37
CA ASP A 215 -9.21 -20.16 0.56
C ASP A 215 -10.26 -19.09 0.87
N ALA A 216 -11.23 -18.92 -0.03
CA ALA A 216 -12.29 -17.92 0.09
C ALA A 216 -13.25 -18.17 1.29
N SER A 217 -13.22 -19.37 1.92
CA SER A 217 -13.94 -19.65 3.16
C SER A 217 -13.27 -19.04 4.40
N GLN A 218 -12.08 -18.48 4.23
CA GLN A 218 -11.27 -17.86 5.28
C GLN A 218 -11.04 -16.39 4.96
N ARG A 219 -10.59 -15.62 5.94
CA ARG A 219 -10.23 -14.22 5.76
C ARG A 219 -8.72 -14.06 5.75
N TRP A 220 -8.24 -13.26 4.81
CA TRP A 220 -6.83 -13.01 4.60
C TRP A 220 -6.51 -11.52 4.64
N ILE A 221 -5.39 -11.16 5.25
CA ILE A 221 -4.77 -9.84 5.11
C ILE A 221 -3.42 -10.05 4.45
N ILE A 222 -3.19 -9.38 3.32
CA ILE A 222 -2.05 -9.63 2.44
C ILE A 222 -1.33 -8.32 2.15
N ASN A 223 -0.01 -8.32 2.33
CA ASN A 223 0.87 -7.21 1.99
C ASN A 223 1.81 -7.64 0.85
N PRO A 224 1.86 -6.93 -0.28
CA PRO A 224 2.75 -7.26 -1.41
C PRO A 224 4.21 -6.90 -1.14
N GLY A 225 4.52 -6.21 -0.05
CA GLY A 225 5.79 -5.54 0.16
C GLY A 225 5.84 -4.17 -0.52
N SER A 226 7.03 -3.65 -0.75
CA SER A 226 7.22 -2.33 -1.34
C SER A 226 7.90 -2.42 -2.70
N VAL A 227 7.38 -1.66 -3.67
CA VAL A 227 8.04 -1.47 -4.97
C VAL A 227 9.29 -0.61 -4.81
N GLY A 228 9.17 0.53 -4.14
CA GLY A 228 10.20 1.57 -4.15
C GLY A 228 11.19 1.53 -3.00
N GLN A 229 10.82 0.96 -1.85
CA GLN A 229 11.68 0.94 -0.66
C GLN A 229 11.42 -0.31 0.21
N PRO A 230 11.77 -1.52 -0.24
CA PRO A 230 11.69 -2.74 0.58
C PRO A 230 12.42 -2.60 1.92
N ARG A 231 11.89 -3.29 2.97
CA ARG A 231 12.44 -3.22 4.34
C ARG A 231 12.66 -4.60 4.97
N ASP A 232 12.86 -5.61 4.14
CA ASP A 232 13.06 -7.00 4.57
C ASP A 232 14.46 -7.55 4.26
N GLY A 233 15.40 -6.65 3.93
CA GLY A 233 16.78 -6.99 3.63
C GLY A 233 17.03 -7.39 2.16
N ASP A 234 16.00 -7.44 1.33
CA ASP A 234 16.11 -7.65 -0.11
C ASP A 234 15.89 -6.32 -0.86
N PRO A 235 16.91 -5.74 -1.52
CA PRO A 235 16.81 -4.45 -2.18
C PRO A 235 15.98 -4.46 -3.47
N ARG A 236 15.60 -5.64 -3.98
CA ARG A 236 14.79 -5.76 -5.18
C ARG A 236 13.35 -5.32 -4.92
N ALA A 237 12.75 -4.64 -5.90
CA ALA A 237 11.35 -4.24 -5.84
C ALA A 237 10.44 -5.44 -5.57
N SER A 238 9.46 -5.27 -4.67
CA SER A 238 8.48 -6.30 -4.32
C SER A 238 7.11 -5.93 -4.83
N TYR A 239 6.41 -6.91 -5.40
CA TYR A 239 5.01 -6.81 -5.77
C TYR A 239 4.33 -8.18 -5.63
N ALA A 240 3.01 -8.22 -5.76
CA ALA A 240 2.27 -9.48 -5.79
C ALA A 240 1.31 -9.53 -6.99
N THR A 241 0.92 -10.74 -7.37
CA THR A 241 -0.22 -10.98 -8.27
C THR A 241 -1.27 -11.81 -7.54
N LEU A 242 -2.55 -11.55 -7.81
CA LEU A 242 -3.66 -12.35 -7.28
C LEU A 242 -4.54 -12.78 -8.44
N ASP A 243 -4.59 -14.07 -8.69
CA ASP A 243 -5.56 -14.69 -9.59
C ASP A 243 -6.83 -14.99 -8.79
N LEU A 244 -7.90 -14.25 -9.09
CA LEU A 244 -9.17 -14.39 -8.37
C LEU A 244 -9.93 -15.66 -8.73
N ALA A 245 -9.73 -16.19 -9.96
CA ALA A 245 -10.39 -17.42 -10.38
C ALA A 245 -9.81 -18.64 -9.66
N ASP A 246 -8.48 -18.70 -9.60
CA ASP A 246 -7.77 -19.80 -8.99
C ASP A 246 -7.52 -19.59 -7.48
N GLY A 247 -7.79 -18.40 -6.96
CA GLY A 247 -7.50 -18.04 -5.58
C GLY A 247 -6.01 -18.10 -5.24
N VAL A 248 -5.14 -17.77 -6.20
CA VAL A 248 -3.69 -17.87 -6.03
C VAL A 248 -3.06 -16.50 -5.91
N ILE A 249 -2.30 -16.27 -4.84
CA ILE A 249 -1.42 -15.13 -4.72
C ILE A 249 0.05 -15.54 -4.87
N GLU A 250 0.81 -14.74 -5.62
CA GLU A 250 2.24 -14.92 -5.83
C GLU A 250 2.98 -13.62 -5.51
N TRP A 251 4.09 -13.71 -4.76
CA TRP A 251 5.02 -12.60 -4.50
C TRP A 251 6.24 -12.72 -5.38
N GLU A 252 6.65 -11.58 -5.92
CA GLU A 252 7.76 -11.51 -6.86
C GLU A 252 8.76 -10.43 -6.46
N ARG A 253 10.00 -10.60 -6.94
CA ARG A 253 11.09 -9.66 -6.74
C ARG A 253 11.73 -9.31 -8.08
N VAL A 254 11.83 -8.01 -8.35
CA VAL A 254 12.41 -7.50 -9.59
C VAL A 254 13.64 -6.65 -9.30
N ALA A 255 14.73 -6.97 -9.96
CA ALA A 255 15.94 -6.15 -9.93
C ALA A 255 15.72 -4.87 -10.77
N TYR A 256 16.22 -3.75 -10.28
CA TYR A 256 16.23 -2.47 -10.99
C TYR A 256 17.57 -1.74 -10.79
N ASP A 257 17.82 -0.66 -11.51
CA ASP A 257 19.05 0.12 -11.34
C ASP A 257 18.99 0.97 -10.05
N ILE A 258 19.35 0.33 -8.94
CA ILE A 258 19.42 0.96 -7.61
C ILE A 258 20.39 2.14 -7.62
N SER A 259 21.51 2.00 -8.30
CA SER A 259 22.54 3.06 -8.35
C SER A 259 22.03 4.31 -9.06
N ALA A 260 21.23 4.15 -10.13
CA ALA A 260 20.57 5.29 -10.77
C ALA A 260 19.53 5.93 -9.86
N ALA A 261 18.70 5.13 -9.20
CA ALA A 261 17.71 5.64 -8.24
C ALA A 261 18.36 6.42 -7.08
N GLN A 262 19.48 5.94 -6.56
CA GLN A 262 20.27 6.62 -5.52
C GLN A 262 20.84 7.95 -6.02
N ARG A 263 21.47 7.96 -7.22
CA ARG A 263 22.01 9.20 -7.82
C ARG A 263 20.91 10.24 -7.99
N HIS A 264 19.79 9.88 -8.58
CA HIS A 264 18.66 10.81 -8.78
C HIS A 264 18.13 11.37 -7.46
N ALA A 265 18.04 10.56 -6.40
CA ALA A 265 17.61 11.04 -5.08
C ALA A 265 18.60 12.07 -4.50
N ILE A 266 19.90 11.82 -4.62
CA ILE A 266 20.97 12.73 -4.15
C ILE A 266 20.97 14.03 -4.97
N GLU A 267 20.89 13.95 -6.29
CA GLU A 267 20.85 15.10 -7.21
C GLU A 267 19.61 15.97 -6.98
N ALA A 268 18.49 15.37 -6.59
CA ALA A 268 17.29 16.08 -6.22
C ALA A 268 17.36 16.78 -4.84
N GLY A 269 18.45 16.57 -4.09
CA GLY A 269 18.65 17.14 -2.76
C GLY A 269 17.80 16.48 -1.67
N LEU A 270 17.39 15.23 -1.88
CA LEU A 270 16.70 14.44 -0.86
C LEU A 270 17.67 13.90 0.19
N PRO A 271 17.21 13.53 1.40
CA PRO A 271 18.07 13.02 2.45
C PRO A 271 18.88 11.81 1.99
N VAL A 272 20.20 11.88 2.09
CA VAL A 272 21.15 10.83 1.65
C VAL A 272 20.80 9.47 2.24
N ARG A 273 20.36 9.43 3.51
CA ARG A 273 19.93 8.21 4.16
C ARG A 273 18.76 7.51 3.45
N SER A 274 17.88 8.26 2.79
CA SER A 274 16.79 7.67 2.01
C SER A 274 17.31 6.95 0.76
N ALA A 275 18.36 7.48 0.14
CA ALA A 275 19.03 6.85 -0.98
C ALA A 275 19.84 5.61 -0.56
N GLU A 276 20.62 5.71 0.53
CA GLU A 276 21.45 4.60 1.02
C GLU A 276 20.64 3.35 1.34
N ARG A 277 19.44 3.51 1.91
CA ARG A 277 18.54 2.40 2.28
C ARG A 277 18.13 1.53 1.08
N LEU A 278 18.06 2.10 -0.12
CA LEU A 278 17.69 1.36 -1.32
C LEU A 278 18.62 0.19 -1.63
N ALA A 279 19.92 0.34 -1.31
CA ALA A 279 20.91 -0.70 -1.61
C ALA A 279 20.87 -1.89 -0.63
N VAL A 280 20.25 -1.72 0.52
CA VAL A 280 20.25 -2.74 1.59
C VAL A 280 18.85 -3.27 1.92
N GLY A 281 17.82 -2.73 1.29
CA GLY A 281 16.45 -3.14 1.56
C GLY A 281 16.01 -2.86 3.01
N ALA A 282 16.28 -1.65 3.55
CA ALA A 282 16.09 -1.33 4.97
C ALA A 282 15.30 -0.03 5.22
#